data_d5417dffc19e1e1eccf2293a46ac2ad1
#
_entry.id   d5417dffc19e1e1eccf2293a46ac2ad1
#
_cell.length_a   1.000
_cell.length_b   1.000
_cell.length_c   1.000
_cell.angle_alpha   90.00
_cell.angle_beta   90.00
_cell.angle_gamma   90.00
#
_symmetry.space_group_name_H-M   'P 1'
#
loop_
_entity.id
_entity.type
_entity.pdbx_description
1 polymer ?
#
loop_
_entity_poly.entity_id
_entity_poly.type
_entity_poly.pdbx_seq_one_letter_code
_entity_poly.pdbx_strand_id
1 'polypeptide(L)'
;MRKLAIFTILVALCGSISAQRALRSEFTLYDTREDALTANHSQTVNHIPFVAKSTGTLGALEMFEMEINVPASWNDYNTYLHLENIRTGYDVAINGTMALSSEDGTTPADYFISPQLKQGANKIVLLLRPSSCAELDEGTQKSKAERFTNCYIFAQHRTGIYDFDAAIVAGDDKKLHLELDLIADNSFNFEETISLGYDIYTPENKLVDYAVRELIVPGRSRDTLKVRVDLGAELRYLWSATKPQLYRSTLYIKRNGKPVEYIPLYIGAGKTTFADGKIYRNGTAITIKSAPYNAAKDRIDTRKEILALKSKGINTLKPDSPQPIWFYELCDKLGVYVVERAAINPTQHSDNRAVGGTPSNNPQLVGEYLDRVKGMYYRTRNYSCIIAYTLGSEKAGNGYCMYKAYQWLKSVEKNRPVICLSADGEWNTDQLSL
;
A
#
# COMPACT_ATOMS: atom_id res chain seq x y z
N MET A 1 12.17 -40.93 -24.82
CA MET A 1 11.56 -41.19 -23.51
C MET A 1 11.97 -40.07 -22.56
N ARG A 2 11.14 -39.02 -22.48
CA ARG A 2 11.35 -37.89 -21.53
C ARG A 2 10.81 -38.34 -20.18
N LYS A 3 11.67 -38.39 -19.18
CA LYS A 3 11.28 -38.71 -17.81
C LYS A 3 10.40 -37.59 -17.27
N LEU A 4 9.13 -37.90 -17.08
CA LEU A 4 8.17 -37.09 -16.35
C LEU A 4 8.55 -37.15 -14.88
N ALA A 5 9.21 -36.11 -14.36
CA ALA A 5 9.41 -35.96 -12.93
C ALA A 5 8.06 -35.54 -12.31
N ILE A 6 7.34 -36.51 -11.78
CA ILE A 6 6.15 -36.27 -10.98
C ILE A 6 6.62 -35.62 -9.68
N PHE A 7 6.42 -34.32 -9.54
CA PHE A 7 6.59 -33.60 -8.28
C PHE A 7 5.41 -33.96 -7.37
N THR A 8 5.62 -34.92 -6.49
CA THR A 8 4.69 -35.18 -5.38
C THR A 8 4.83 -34.02 -4.39
N ILE A 9 3.94 -33.05 -4.41
CA ILE A 9 3.79 -32.05 -3.36
C ILE A 9 3.22 -32.80 -2.16
N LEU A 10 4.10 -33.26 -1.28
CA LEU A 10 3.71 -33.78 0.01
C LEU A 10 3.29 -32.57 0.87
N VAL A 11 2.00 -32.37 1.05
CA VAL A 11 1.46 -31.43 2.04
C VAL A 11 1.73 -32.02 3.42
N ALA A 12 2.95 -31.86 3.92
CA ALA A 12 3.22 -32.09 5.32
C ALA A 12 2.61 -30.91 6.09
N LEU A 13 1.58 -31.16 6.85
CA LEU A 13 1.04 -30.33 7.91
C LEU A 13 2.04 -30.27 9.09
N CYS A 14 3.25 -29.79 8.83
CA CYS A 14 4.14 -29.28 9.86
C CYS A 14 4.03 -27.77 9.82
N GLY A 15 3.78 -27.12 10.96
CA GLY A 15 3.56 -25.69 11.10
C GLY A 15 4.57 -24.84 10.33
N SER A 16 4.35 -24.70 9.03
CA SER A 16 5.12 -23.84 8.15
C SER A 16 4.79 -22.41 8.54
N ILE A 17 5.82 -21.65 8.91
CA ILE A 17 5.71 -20.21 9.12
C ILE A 17 5.33 -19.66 7.76
N SER A 18 4.03 -19.33 7.58
CA SER A 18 3.53 -18.66 6.38
C SER A 18 4.17 -17.28 6.30
N ALA A 19 4.62 -16.89 5.12
CA ALA A 19 5.12 -15.54 4.90
C ALA A 19 3.99 -14.54 5.19
N GLN A 20 4.28 -13.57 6.06
CA GLN A 20 3.30 -12.60 6.51
C GLN A 20 3.27 -11.40 5.56
N ARG A 21 2.06 -10.95 5.21
CA ARG A 21 1.84 -9.67 4.53
C ARG A 21 2.26 -8.52 5.45
N ALA A 22 3.12 -7.65 4.94
CA ALA A 22 3.50 -6.43 5.64
C ALA A 22 2.40 -5.37 5.44
N LEU A 23 1.63 -5.11 6.50
CA LEU A 23 0.62 -4.05 6.52
C LEU A 23 1.30 -2.74 6.93
N ARG A 24 1.77 -1.99 5.95
CA ARG A 24 2.54 -0.76 6.11
C ARG A 24 2.38 0.15 4.89
N SER A 25 2.88 1.37 4.99
CA SER A 25 3.06 2.25 3.84
C SER A 25 3.93 1.56 2.78
N GLU A 26 3.55 1.67 1.53
CA GLU A 26 4.38 1.22 0.42
C GLU A 26 5.42 2.29 0.11
N PHE A 27 6.68 1.89 0.03
CA PHE A 27 7.80 2.80 -0.28
C PHE A 27 8.91 2.06 -1.02
N THR A 28 9.73 2.85 -1.71
CA THR A 28 10.95 2.37 -2.38
C THR A 28 12.18 2.89 -1.65
N LEU A 29 13.18 2.04 -1.47
CA LEU A 29 14.46 2.38 -0.88
C LEU A 29 15.46 2.79 -1.95
N TYR A 30 16.21 3.87 -1.71
CA TYR A 30 17.24 4.38 -2.60
C TYR A 30 18.59 4.50 -1.87
N ASP A 31 19.70 4.35 -2.63
CA ASP A 31 21.05 4.49 -2.11
C ASP A 31 21.42 5.93 -1.78
N THR A 32 20.92 6.87 -2.58
CA THR A 32 21.23 8.29 -2.42
C THR A 32 19.96 9.13 -2.29
N ARG A 33 20.12 10.29 -1.68
CA ARG A 33 19.04 11.27 -1.59
C ARG A 33 18.63 11.79 -2.98
N GLU A 34 19.58 11.96 -3.89
CA GLU A 34 19.31 12.44 -5.23
C GLU A 34 18.46 11.45 -6.03
N ASP A 35 18.80 10.16 -6.00
CA ASP A 35 18.02 9.10 -6.65
C ASP A 35 16.61 9.02 -6.07
N ALA A 36 16.48 9.15 -4.74
CA ALA A 36 15.18 9.19 -4.07
C ALA A 36 14.31 10.36 -4.58
N LEU A 37 14.85 11.56 -4.67
CA LEU A 37 14.11 12.75 -5.12
C LEU A 37 13.78 12.75 -6.62
N THR A 38 14.59 12.09 -7.43
CA THR A 38 14.35 11.95 -8.88
C THR A 38 13.55 10.71 -9.24
N ALA A 39 13.25 9.86 -8.26
CA ALA A 39 12.64 8.54 -8.44
C ALA A 39 13.39 7.68 -9.46
N ASN A 40 14.73 7.67 -9.35
CA ASN A 40 15.60 6.90 -10.22
C ASN A 40 15.58 5.42 -9.83
N HIS A 41 14.57 4.69 -10.28
CA HIS A 41 14.35 3.27 -9.94
C HIS A 41 15.50 2.34 -10.36
N SER A 42 16.41 2.77 -11.24
CA SER A 42 17.60 1.99 -11.59
C SER A 42 18.63 1.94 -10.46
N GLN A 43 18.48 2.79 -9.45
CA GLN A 43 19.34 2.89 -8.26
C GLN A 43 18.60 2.45 -6.98
N THR A 44 17.58 1.56 -7.11
CA THR A 44 16.92 0.97 -5.95
C THR A 44 17.83 0.01 -5.23
N VAL A 45 17.85 0.10 -3.91
CA VAL A 45 18.72 -0.72 -3.05
C VAL A 45 18.25 -2.17 -3.03
N ASN A 46 19.20 -3.09 -3.21
CA ASN A 46 18.99 -4.54 -3.00
C ASN A 46 17.70 -5.07 -3.66
N HIS A 47 17.60 -4.89 -4.97
CA HIS A 47 16.40 -5.19 -5.76
C HIS A 47 16.68 -6.27 -6.81
N ILE A 48 15.79 -7.26 -6.92
CA ILE A 48 15.79 -8.29 -7.95
C ILE A 48 14.48 -8.19 -8.72
N PRO A 49 14.50 -7.91 -10.04
CA PRO A 49 13.29 -7.90 -10.87
C PRO A 49 12.58 -9.26 -10.84
N PHE A 50 11.25 -9.23 -10.78
CA PHE A 50 10.45 -10.44 -10.86
C PHE A 50 10.22 -10.82 -12.33
N VAL A 51 10.84 -11.92 -12.78
CA VAL A 51 10.73 -12.41 -14.15
C VAL A 51 10.25 -13.87 -14.13
N ALA A 52 8.96 -14.06 -13.88
CA ALA A 52 8.36 -15.40 -13.87
C ALA A 52 7.97 -15.83 -15.29
N LYS A 53 8.22 -17.10 -15.61
CA LYS A 53 7.85 -17.72 -16.88
C LYS A 53 6.72 -18.72 -16.67
N SER A 54 5.73 -18.70 -17.55
CA SER A 54 4.69 -19.75 -17.55
C SER A 54 5.33 -21.10 -17.85
N THR A 55 5.08 -22.08 -16.99
CA THR A 55 5.60 -23.45 -17.13
C THR A 55 4.48 -24.48 -17.34
N GLY A 56 3.24 -24.02 -17.47
CA GLY A 56 2.07 -24.87 -17.73
C GLY A 56 1.00 -24.75 -16.66
N THR A 57 0.35 -25.85 -16.35
CA THR A 57 -0.73 -25.92 -15.36
C THR A 57 -0.52 -27.09 -14.41
N LEU A 58 -1.00 -26.93 -13.17
CA LEU A 58 -1.12 -27.98 -12.17
C LEU A 58 -2.63 -28.16 -11.85
N GLY A 59 -3.28 -29.10 -12.53
CA GLY A 59 -4.74 -29.18 -12.50
C GLY A 59 -5.37 -27.92 -13.10
N ALA A 60 -6.20 -27.20 -12.31
CA ALA A 60 -6.82 -25.95 -12.71
C ALA A 60 -5.94 -24.70 -12.47
N LEU A 61 -4.78 -24.86 -11.81
CA LEU A 61 -3.90 -23.76 -11.46
C LEU A 61 -2.95 -23.41 -12.61
N GLU A 62 -2.84 -22.14 -13.00
CA GLU A 62 -1.79 -21.66 -13.90
C GLU A 62 -0.47 -21.57 -13.10
N MET A 63 0.62 -22.10 -13.65
CA MET A 63 1.91 -22.16 -12.96
C MET A 63 2.93 -21.26 -13.61
N PHE A 64 3.61 -20.44 -12.78
CA PHE A 64 4.69 -19.55 -13.17
C PHE A 64 5.90 -19.82 -12.30
N GLU A 65 7.08 -19.87 -12.89
CA GLU A 65 8.32 -20.14 -12.19
C GLU A 65 9.37 -19.07 -12.44
N MET A 66 10.17 -18.78 -11.42
CA MET A 66 11.40 -18.01 -11.55
C MET A 66 12.51 -18.58 -10.68
N GLU A 67 13.74 -18.37 -11.10
CA GLU A 67 14.93 -18.64 -10.31
C GLU A 67 15.57 -17.31 -9.93
N ILE A 68 15.98 -17.19 -8.67
CA ILE A 68 16.71 -16.06 -8.14
C ILE A 68 18.00 -16.50 -7.47
N ASN A 69 18.98 -15.62 -7.47
CA ASN A 69 20.20 -15.82 -6.70
C ASN A 69 20.25 -14.79 -5.58
N VAL A 70 20.10 -15.25 -4.32
CA VAL A 70 20.19 -14.38 -3.15
C VAL A 70 21.67 -14.13 -2.83
N PRO A 71 22.16 -12.87 -2.90
CA PRO A 71 23.55 -12.53 -2.68
C PRO A 71 23.96 -12.79 -1.22
N ALA A 72 25.22 -13.15 -0.99
CA ALA A 72 25.77 -13.28 0.37
C ALA A 72 25.70 -11.96 1.17
N SER A 73 25.73 -10.82 0.48
CA SER A 73 25.58 -9.50 1.10
C SER A 73 24.23 -9.27 1.77
N TRP A 74 23.23 -10.12 1.51
CA TRP A 74 21.90 -10.03 2.12
C TRP A 74 21.75 -10.79 3.46
N ASN A 75 22.83 -11.32 4.03
CA ASN A 75 22.78 -12.07 5.30
C ASN A 75 22.15 -11.28 6.46
N ASP A 76 22.38 -9.96 6.52
CA ASP A 76 21.83 -9.07 7.54
C ASP A 76 20.60 -8.31 7.05
N TYR A 77 19.88 -8.84 6.05
CA TYR A 77 18.71 -8.23 5.44
C TYR A 77 17.46 -9.11 5.61
N ASN A 78 16.34 -8.43 5.76
CA ASN A 78 15.02 -9.00 5.59
C ASN A 78 14.65 -8.93 4.12
N THR A 79 14.23 -10.05 3.54
CA THR A 79 13.84 -10.13 2.13
C THR A 79 12.33 -10.17 2.01
N TYR A 80 11.82 -9.37 1.10
CA TYR A 80 10.40 -9.24 0.80
C TYR A 80 10.13 -9.57 -0.66
N LEU A 81 8.99 -10.21 -0.91
CA LEU A 81 8.41 -10.38 -2.25
C LEU A 81 7.28 -9.37 -2.40
N HIS A 82 7.45 -8.41 -3.31
CA HIS A 82 6.40 -7.48 -3.72
C HIS A 82 5.61 -8.07 -4.88
N LEU A 83 4.31 -8.21 -4.71
CA LEU A 83 3.39 -8.70 -5.73
C LEU A 83 2.33 -7.65 -6.04
N GLU A 84 2.19 -7.34 -7.33
CA GLU A 84 1.21 -6.40 -7.85
C GLU A 84 0.56 -6.96 -9.12
N ASN A 85 -0.72 -6.66 -9.35
CA ASN A 85 -1.46 -7.08 -10.54
C ASN A 85 -1.49 -8.60 -10.80
N ILE A 86 -1.63 -9.41 -9.75
CA ILE A 86 -1.82 -10.86 -9.86
C ILE A 86 -3.24 -11.17 -10.36
N ARG A 87 -4.23 -10.43 -9.84
CA ARG A 87 -5.64 -10.37 -10.31
C ARG A 87 -6.47 -11.63 -10.11
N THR A 88 -6.03 -12.50 -9.24
CA THR A 88 -6.77 -13.70 -8.80
C THR A 88 -6.16 -14.18 -7.49
N GLY A 89 -6.81 -15.14 -6.83
CA GLY A 89 -6.20 -15.83 -5.69
C GLY A 89 -4.96 -16.61 -6.13
N TYR A 90 -3.95 -16.67 -5.29
CA TYR A 90 -2.67 -17.29 -5.62
C TYR A 90 -1.97 -17.92 -4.42
N ASP A 91 -1.12 -18.88 -4.73
CA ASP A 91 -0.22 -19.52 -3.78
C ASP A 91 1.22 -19.33 -4.26
N VAL A 92 2.16 -19.17 -3.33
CA VAL A 92 3.59 -19.11 -3.64
C VAL A 92 4.33 -20.19 -2.89
N ALA A 93 5.06 -21.00 -3.64
CA ALA A 93 6.00 -21.98 -3.08
C ALA A 93 7.44 -21.50 -3.33
N ILE A 94 8.30 -21.63 -2.32
CA ILE A 94 9.73 -21.31 -2.38
C ILE A 94 10.50 -22.56 -2.04
N ASN A 95 11.43 -22.95 -2.92
CA ASN A 95 12.24 -24.15 -2.78
C ASN A 95 11.41 -25.44 -2.53
N GLY A 96 10.22 -25.51 -3.13
CA GLY A 96 9.32 -26.67 -3.02
C GLY A 96 8.45 -26.66 -1.75
N THR A 97 8.53 -25.66 -0.91
CA THR A 97 7.70 -25.51 0.30
C THR A 97 6.71 -24.38 0.10
N MET A 98 5.45 -24.58 0.49
CA MET A 98 4.42 -23.52 0.46
C MET A 98 4.85 -22.38 1.41
N ALA A 99 5.01 -21.18 0.86
CA ALA A 99 5.43 -19.99 1.58
C ALA A 99 4.28 -19.11 1.99
N LEU A 100 3.34 -18.86 1.06
CA LEU A 100 2.16 -18.03 1.33
C LEU A 100 0.98 -18.42 0.44
N SER A 101 -0.21 -18.00 0.85
CA SER A 101 -1.46 -18.07 0.11
C SER A 101 -2.19 -16.74 0.28
N SER A 102 -2.77 -16.20 -0.78
CA SER A 102 -3.57 -14.96 -0.74
C SER A 102 -4.78 -15.09 -1.65
N GLU A 103 -5.89 -14.54 -1.19
CA GLU A 103 -7.12 -14.38 -1.97
C GLU A 103 -7.23 -12.98 -2.59
N ASP A 104 -6.37 -12.04 -2.17
CA ASP A 104 -6.30 -10.68 -2.69
C ASP A 104 -5.19 -10.57 -3.75
N GLY A 105 -5.57 -10.75 -5.01
CA GLY A 105 -4.66 -10.59 -6.14
C GLY A 105 -4.66 -9.18 -6.75
N THR A 106 -5.41 -8.26 -6.18
CA THR A 106 -5.62 -6.92 -6.74
C THR A 106 -4.86 -5.85 -5.97
N THR A 107 -4.88 -5.90 -4.62
CA THR A 107 -4.13 -4.94 -3.80
C THR A 107 -2.65 -5.30 -3.79
N PRO A 108 -1.73 -4.39 -4.18
CA PRO A 108 -0.30 -4.61 -4.05
C PRO A 108 0.11 -4.98 -2.62
N ALA A 109 1.03 -5.92 -2.47
CA ALA A 109 1.41 -6.43 -1.16
C ALA A 109 2.88 -6.86 -1.09
N ASP A 110 3.51 -6.56 0.05
CA ASP A 110 4.83 -7.07 0.43
C ASP A 110 4.66 -8.29 1.33
N TYR A 111 5.39 -9.36 1.03
CA TYR A 111 5.43 -10.56 1.86
C TYR A 111 6.84 -10.82 2.37
N PHE A 112 6.99 -10.94 3.68
CA PHE A 112 8.26 -11.29 4.31
C PHE A 112 8.63 -12.76 4.03
N ILE A 113 9.63 -12.99 3.20
CA ILE A 113 10.01 -14.32 2.71
C ILE A 113 11.40 -14.80 3.15
N SER A 114 12.12 -14.04 3.97
CA SER A 114 13.46 -14.44 4.45
C SER A 114 13.56 -15.86 5.01
N PRO A 115 12.59 -16.35 5.81
CA PRO A 115 12.69 -17.69 6.39
C PRO A 115 12.65 -18.83 5.36
N GLN A 116 12.09 -18.56 4.17
CA GLN A 116 11.97 -19.56 3.09
C GLN A 116 13.14 -19.54 2.10
N LEU A 117 13.97 -18.50 2.18
CA LEU A 117 15.12 -18.33 1.29
C LEU A 117 16.40 -18.93 1.90
N LYS A 118 17.27 -19.36 1.01
CA LYS A 118 18.67 -19.72 1.32
C LYS A 118 19.62 -18.81 0.53
N GLN A 119 20.84 -18.68 0.98
CA GLN A 119 21.90 -18.03 0.21
C GLN A 119 22.11 -18.77 -1.12
N GLY A 120 22.34 -18.03 -2.19
CA GLY A 120 22.51 -18.57 -3.54
C GLY A 120 21.18 -18.83 -4.26
N ALA A 121 21.14 -19.91 -5.02
CA ALA A 121 20.01 -20.21 -5.90
C ALA A 121 18.74 -20.63 -5.12
N ASN A 122 17.62 -19.98 -5.46
CA ASN A 122 16.30 -20.28 -4.95
C ASN A 122 15.31 -20.37 -6.13
N LYS A 123 14.32 -21.26 -6.02
CA LYS A 123 13.22 -21.38 -6.97
C LYS A 123 11.93 -20.89 -6.35
N ILE A 124 11.24 -19.98 -7.03
CA ILE A 124 9.94 -19.45 -6.65
C ILE A 124 8.91 -19.92 -7.67
N VAL A 125 7.80 -20.46 -7.20
CA VAL A 125 6.69 -20.95 -8.02
C VAL A 125 5.42 -20.23 -7.57
N LEU A 126 4.75 -19.55 -8.51
CA LEU A 126 3.41 -19.00 -8.32
C LEU A 126 2.38 -19.92 -8.94
N LEU A 127 1.34 -20.24 -8.18
CA LEU A 127 0.19 -21.00 -8.61
C LEU A 127 -1.02 -20.08 -8.59
N LEU A 128 -1.53 -19.72 -9.76
CA LEU A 128 -2.69 -18.84 -9.89
C LEU A 128 -3.97 -19.65 -9.98
N ARG A 129 -4.94 -19.30 -9.17
CA ARG A 129 -6.25 -19.94 -9.16
C ARG A 129 -7.12 -19.42 -10.32
N PRO A 130 -8.15 -20.16 -10.75
CA PRO A 130 -9.11 -19.70 -11.74
C PRO A 130 -9.86 -18.44 -11.31
N SER A 131 -10.16 -18.31 -10.01
CA SER A 131 -10.83 -17.17 -9.40
C SER A 131 -10.30 -16.92 -7.97
N SER A 132 -10.57 -15.74 -7.41
CA SER A 132 -10.38 -15.45 -5.98
C SER A 132 -11.49 -16.09 -5.14
N CYS A 133 -11.27 -16.18 -3.83
CA CYS A 133 -12.28 -16.64 -2.87
C CYS A 133 -13.52 -15.73 -2.94
N ALA A 134 -14.70 -16.33 -3.02
CA ALA A 134 -15.97 -15.63 -3.14
C ALA A 134 -16.03 -14.60 -4.29
N GLU A 135 -15.14 -14.74 -5.29
CA GLU A 135 -15.09 -13.91 -6.50
C GLU A 135 -14.99 -12.39 -6.20
N LEU A 136 -14.37 -12.01 -5.08
CA LEU A 136 -14.34 -10.63 -4.61
C LEU A 136 -13.61 -9.67 -5.56
N ASP A 137 -12.71 -10.17 -6.42
CA ASP A 137 -11.93 -9.37 -7.36
C ASP A 137 -12.50 -9.38 -8.78
N GLU A 138 -13.51 -10.22 -9.05
CA GLU A 138 -13.92 -10.56 -10.42
C GLU A 138 -14.61 -9.42 -11.18
N GLY A 139 -15.18 -8.44 -10.47
CA GLY A 139 -15.79 -7.26 -11.07
C GLY A 139 -14.78 -6.21 -11.56
N THR A 140 -13.50 -6.36 -11.21
CA THR A 140 -12.42 -5.47 -11.66
C THR A 140 -12.01 -5.85 -13.08
N GLN A 141 -11.97 -4.87 -14.01
CA GLN A 141 -11.54 -5.13 -15.39
C GLN A 141 -10.09 -5.58 -15.43
N LYS A 142 -9.84 -6.73 -16.05
CA LYS A 142 -8.54 -7.40 -16.02
C LYS A 142 -8.05 -7.73 -17.43
N SER A 143 -6.85 -7.27 -17.75
CA SER A 143 -6.08 -7.74 -18.91
C SER A 143 -5.05 -8.76 -18.48
N LYS A 144 -5.09 -9.98 -19.02
CA LYS A 144 -4.05 -11.00 -18.72
C LYS A 144 -2.64 -10.55 -19.13
N ALA A 145 -2.52 -9.64 -20.10
CA ALA A 145 -1.26 -9.13 -20.58
C ALA A 145 -0.51 -8.22 -19.57
N GLU A 146 -1.21 -7.73 -18.55
CA GLU A 146 -0.65 -6.82 -17.55
C GLU A 146 -0.39 -7.51 -16.20
N ARG A 147 -0.47 -8.84 -16.12
CA ARG A 147 -0.11 -9.59 -14.92
C ARG A 147 1.35 -9.40 -14.56
N PHE A 148 1.65 -9.37 -13.27
CA PHE A 148 3.00 -9.22 -12.71
C PHE A 148 3.70 -7.89 -13.02
N THR A 149 2.97 -6.86 -13.41
CA THR A 149 3.56 -5.52 -13.52
C THR A 149 4.01 -5.04 -12.16
N ASN A 150 5.20 -4.47 -12.10
CA ASN A 150 5.84 -3.97 -10.87
C ASN A 150 6.07 -5.02 -9.76
N CYS A 151 6.11 -6.31 -10.09
CA CYS A 151 6.53 -7.33 -9.12
C CYS A 151 8.06 -7.34 -9.00
N TYR A 152 8.57 -7.49 -7.77
CA TYR A 152 10.01 -7.56 -7.50
C TYR A 152 10.29 -8.19 -6.14
N ILE A 153 11.54 -8.54 -5.93
CA ILE A 153 12.06 -8.96 -4.64
C ILE A 153 13.03 -7.90 -4.17
N PHE A 154 12.91 -7.49 -2.92
CA PHE A 154 13.83 -6.51 -2.35
C PHE A 154 14.29 -6.94 -0.96
N ALA A 155 15.44 -6.44 -0.56
CA ALA A 155 15.98 -6.66 0.74
C ALA A 155 16.19 -5.33 1.46
N GLN A 156 15.75 -5.28 2.70
CA GLN A 156 15.94 -4.19 3.63
C GLN A 156 16.73 -4.69 4.82
N HIS A 157 17.67 -3.92 5.32
CA HIS A 157 18.45 -4.34 6.49
C HIS A 157 17.54 -4.70 7.68
N ARG A 158 18.02 -5.64 8.51
CA ARG A 158 17.26 -6.15 9.68
C ARG A 158 16.99 -5.10 10.75
N THR A 159 17.69 -3.97 10.71
CA THR A 159 17.33 -2.73 11.42
C THR A 159 17.05 -1.64 10.40
N GLY A 160 15.82 -1.12 10.36
CA GLY A 160 15.41 -0.16 9.32
C GLY A 160 14.10 0.53 9.66
N ILE A 161 13.64 1.40 8.77
CA ILE A 161 12.30 1.99 8.85
C ILE A 161 11.30 0.95 8.32
N TYR A 162 10.45 0.44 9.23
CA TYR A 162 9.39 -0.49 8.85
C TYR A 162 8.19 0.22 8.23
N ASP A 163 7.78 1.34 8.84
CA ASP A 163 6.60 2.10 8.43
C ASP A 163 6.74 3.55 8.90
N PHE A 164 5.88 4.41 8.41
CA PHE A 164 5.79 5.79 8.87
C PHE A 164 4.36 6.32 8.77
N ASP A 165 4.06 7.33 9.59
CA ASP A 165 2.90 8.19 9.45
C ASP A 165 3.39 9.63 9.40
N ALA A 166 3.06 10.36 8.33
CA ALA A 166 3.58 11.69 8.08
C ALA A 166 2.47 12.65 7.69
N ALA A 167 2.25 13.67 8.49
CA ALA A 167 1.27 14.71 8.23
C ALA A 167 1.84 16.10 8.52
N ILE A 168 1.42 17.10 7.76
CA ILE A 168 1.67 18.51 8.09
C ILE A 168 0.31 19.14 8.41
N VAL A 169 0.13 19.53 9.66
CA VAL A 169 -1.13 20.04 10.18
C VAL A 169 -1.02 21.51 10.61
N ALA A 170 -2.12 22.24 10.49
CA ALA A 170 -2.21 23.58 11.08
C ALA A 170 -2.55 23.46 12.57
N GLY A 171 -1.74 24.03 13.42
CA GLY A 171 -1.99 24.14 14.85
C GLY A 171 -2.87 25.33 15.22
N ASP A 172 -3.31 25.37 16.48
CA ASP A 172 -4.07 26.51 17.05
C ASP A 172 -3.25 27.80 17.12
N ASP A 173 -1.92 27.68 17.13
CA ASP A 173 -0.95 28.76 17.04
C ASP A 173 -0.84 29.39 15.64
N LYS A 174 -1.65 28.95 14.68
CA LYS A 174 -1.66 29.37 13.27
C LYS A 174 -0.36 29.06 12.54
N LYS A 175 0.40 28.08 13.01
CA LYS A 175 1.60 27.56 12.35
C LYS A 175 1.34 26.20 11.75
N LEU A 176 2.18 25.81 10.81
CA LEU A 176 2.21 24.44 10.31
C LEU A 176 3.21 23.61 11.13
N HIS A 177 2.82 22.40 11.45
CA HIS A 177 3.66 21.44 12.16
C HIS A 177 3.75 20.15 11.38
N LEU A 178 4.98 19.66 11.16
CA LEU A 178 5.18 18.27 10.75
C LEU A 178 4.93 17.38 11.97
N GLU A 179 4.07 16.42 11.83
CA GLU A 179 3.89 15.28 12.73
C GLU A 179 4.35 14.04 11.98
N LEU A 180 5.39 13.38 12.52
CA LEU A 180 6.05 12.25 11.88
C LEU A 180 6.29 11.16 12.91
N ASP A 181 5.63 10.01 12.71
CA ASP A 181 5.88 8.78 13.46
C ASP A 181 6.72 7.85 12.58
N LEU A 182 7.96 7.55 13.00
CA LEU A 182 8.84 6.60 12.33
C LEU A 182 8.86 5.30 13.11
N ILE A 183 8.36 4.23 12.51
CA ILE A 183 8.35 2.90 13.11
C ILE A 183 9.60 2.17 12.67
N ALA A 184 10.52 1.97 13.61
CA ALA A 184 11.74 1.20 13.38
C ALA A 184 11.51 -0.28 13.66
N ASP A 185 12.10 -1.15 12.85
CA ASP A 185 12.11 -2.61 13.03
C ASP A 185 13.52 -3.07 13.42
N ASN A 186 13.60 -3.95 14.40
CA ASN A 186 14.78 -4.70 14.72
C ASN A 186 14.46 -6.21 14.66
N SER A 187 14.86 -6.85 13.57
CA SER A 187 14.65 -8.29 13.37
C SER A 187 15.82 -9.15 13.88
N PHE A 188 16.87 -8.56 14.47
CA PHE A 188 17.88 -9.31 15.21
C PHE A 188 17.28 -9.85 16.52
N ASN A 189 17.97 -10.77 17.17
CA ASN A 189 17.54 -11.34 18.45
C ASN A 189 18.11 -10.59 19.67
N PHE A 190 18.81 -9.49 19.44
CA PHE A 190 19.42 -8.62 20.47
C PHE A 190 19.01 -7.17 20.22
N GLU A 191 19.16 -6.34 21.24
CA GLU A 191 18.86 -4.92 21.18
C GLU A 191 19.81 -4.18 20.24
N GLU A 192 19.29 -3.21 19.48
CA GLU A 192 20.04 -2.36 18.56
C GLU A 192 19.67 -0.89 18.75
N THR A 193 20.65 -0.02 18.58
CA THR A 193 20.44 1.42 18.47
C THR A 193 20.32 1.82 17.01
N ILE A 194 19.14 2.28 16.60
CA ILE A 194 18.85 2.66 15.22
C ILE A 194 18.88 4.19 15.10
N SER A 195 19.77 4.69 14.26
CA SER A 195 19.86 6.14 13.97
C SER A 195 18.89 6.49 12.82
N LEU A 196 17.75 7.10 13.14
CA LEU A 196 16.70 7.51 12.21
C LEU A 196 16.88 8.99 11.84
N GLY A 197 16.91 9.28 10.55
CA GLY A 197 17.08 10.63 10.03
C GLY A 197 15.93 11.10 9.17
N TYR A 198 15.72 12.40 9.16
CA TYR A 198 14.82 13.08 8.24
C TYR A 198 15.39 14.45 7.84
N ASP A 199 14.96 14.94 6.69
CA ASP A 199 15.03 16.34 6.29
C ASP A 199 13.64 16.82 5.82
N ILE A 200 13.37 18.13 5.88
CA ILE A 200 12.13 18.70 5.35
C ILE A 200 12.38 20.03 4.66
N TYR A 201 11.82 20.19 3.47
CA TYR A 201 11.93 21.35 2.60
C TYR A 201 10.54 21.91 2.28
N THR A 202 10.44 23.23 2.21
CA THR A 202 9.23 23.92 1.72
C THR A 202 8.95 23.55 0.26
N PRO A 203 7.73 23.84 -0.25
CA PRO A 203 7.43 23.72 -1.68
C PRO A 203 8.37 24.51 -2.59
N GLU A 204 8.97 25.59 -2.09
CA GLU A 204 9.96 26.42 -2.79
C GLU A 204 11.40 25.87 -2.65
N ASN A 205 11.56 24.65 -2.14
CA ASN A 205 12.85 23.98 -1.97
C ASN A 205 13.80 24.62 -0.91
N LYS A 206 13.25 25.34 0.06
CA LYS A 206 14.02 25.86 1.19
C LYS A 206 14.05 24.81 2.30
N LEU A 207 15.24 24.47 2.80
CA LEU A 207 15.40 23.61 3.97
C LEU A 207 14.75 24.29 5.19
N VAL A 208 13.90 23.56 5.89
CA VAL A 208 13.23 24.00 7.13
C VAL A 208 13.89 23.38 8.34
N ASP A 209 14.05 22.05 8.32
CA ASP A 209 14.66 21.30 9.41
C ASP A 209 15.29 20.00 8.91
N TYR A 210 16.23 19.49 9.70
CA TYR A 210 16.76 18.13 9.53
C TYR A 210 17.28 17.63 10.88
N ALA A 211 17.14 16.36 11.14
CA ALA A 211 17.68 15.75 12.34
C ALA A 211 18.00 14.27 12.14
N VAL A 212 18.86 13.77 13.02
CA VAL A 212 19.03 12.35 13.28
C VAL A 212 18.73 12.12 14.75
N ARG A 213 17.96 11.09 15.05
CA ARG A 213 17.60 10.66 16.40
C ARG A 213 17.91 9.18 16.56
N GLU A 214 18.37 8.82 17.73
CA GLU A 214 18.62 7.44 18.08
C GLU A 214 17.43 6.85 18.81
N LEU A 215 17.07 5.62 18.43
CA LEU A 215 16.03 4.83 19.04
C LEU A 215 16.60 3.47 19.41
N ILE A 216 16.49 3.10 20.67
CA ILE A 216 16.91 1.77 21.15
C ILE A 216 15.72 0.84 20.97
N VAL A 217 15.90 -0.18 20.13
CA VAL A 217 14.83 -1.14 19.80
C VAL A 217 15.23 -2.53 20.26
N PRO A 218 14.47 -3.15 21.17
CA PRO A 218 14.72 -4.53 21.62
C PRO A 218 14.74 -5.52 20.45
N GLY A 219 15.39 -6.65 20.64
CA GLY A 219 15.45 -7.69 19.60
C GLY A 219 14.07 -8.24 19.25
N ARG A 220 13.84 -8.50 17.96
CA ARG A 220 12.57 -9.00 17.37
C ARG A 220 11.37 -8.14 17.72
N SER A 221 11.57 -6.84 17.75
CA SER A 221 10.50 -5.88 18.08
C SER A 221 10.54 -4.66 17.17
N ARG A 222 9.52 -3.83 17.32
CA ARG A 222 9.38 -2.52 16.69
C ARG A 222 9.14 -1.49 17.76
N ASP A 223 9.64 -0.27 17.51
CA ASP A 223 9.35 0.88 18.35
C ASP A 223 9.17 2.12 17.47
N THR A 224 8.57 3.17 18.03
CA THR A 224 8.17 4.36 17.27
C THR A 224 8.89 5.59 17.78
N LEU A 225 9.66 6.23 16.90
CA LEU A 225 10.18 7.58 17.11
C LEU A 225 9.13 8.59 16.67
N LYS A 226 8.67 9.41 17.61
CA LYS A 226 7.73 10.52 17.33
C LYS A 226 8.49 11.82 17.18
N VAL A 227 8.25 12.51 16.09
CA VAL A 227 8.88 13.79 15.76
C VAL A 227 7.79 14.83 15.51
N ARG A 228 7.94 16.00 16.11
CA ARG A 228 7.13 17.18 15.80
C ARG A 228 8.05 18.36 15.51
N VAL A 229 7.83 19.01 14.35
CA VAL A 229 8.65 20.14 13.89
C VAL A 229 7.76 21.34 13.61
N ASP A 230 8.11 22.51 14.12
CA ASP A 230 7.48 23.80 13.77
C ASP A 230 7.99 24.24 12.39
N LEU A 231 7.10 24.30 11.41
CA LEU A 231 7.40 24.72 10.04
C LEU A 231 7.12 26.22 9.81
N GLY A 232 6.72 26.95 10.87
CA GLY A 232 6.39 28.35 10.81
C GLY A 232 4.97 28.66 10.33
N ALA A 233 4.64 29.96 10.27
CA ALA A 233 3.30 30.46 9.94
C ALA A 233 3.02 30.49 8.41
N GLU A 234 3.48 29.49 7.68
CA GLU A 234 3.44 29.43 6.22
C GLU A 234 2.13 28.83 5.67
N LEU A 235 0.98 29.30 6.19
CA LEU A 235 -0.36 28.81 5.76
C LEU A 235 -0.62 28.95 4.26
N ARG A 236 0.18 29.75 3.54
CA ARG A 236 0.15 29.84 2.08
C ARG A 236 0.49 28.51 1.39
N TYR A 237 1.14 27.59 2.07
CA TYR A 237 1.51 26.27 1.56
C TYR A 237 0.48 25.18 1.86
N LEU A 238 -0.69 25.53 2.38
CA LEU A 238 -1.78 24.58 2.53
C LEU A 238 -2.15 23.97 1.17
N TRP A 239 -2.12 22.65 1.13
CA TRP A 239 -2.41 21.88 -0.09
C TRP A 239 -3.93 21.83 -0.38
N SER A 240 -4.29 21.99 -1.62
CA SER A 240 -5.64 21.73 -2.14
C SER A 240 -5.58 21.36 -3.62
N ALA A 241 -6.70 20.88 -4.20
CA ALA A 241 -6.75 20.54 -5.63
C ALA A 241 -6.47 21.75 -6.55
N THR A 242 -6.75 22.98 -6.10
CA THR A 242 -6.45 24.19 -6.84
C THR A 242 -5.05 24.76 -6.57
N LYS A 243 -4.42 24.32 -5.47
CA LYS A 243 -3.09 24.77 -5.03
C LYS A 243 -2.28 23.57 -4.50
N PRO A 244 -1.79 22.69 -5.41
CA PRO A 244 -1.16 21.42 -5.02
C PRO A 244 0.32 21.61 -4.66
N GLN A 245 0.58 22.36 -3.59
CA GLN A 245 1.91 22.59 -3.08
C GLN A 245 2.31 21.49 -2.09
N LEU A 246 3.48 20.88 -2.29
CA LEU A 246 3.96 19.77 -1.49
C LEU A 246 5.28 20.14 -0.80
N TYR A 247 5.35 19.87 0.49
CA TYR A 247 6.63 19.78 1.18
C TYR A 247 7.36 18.54 0.72
N ARG A 248 8.68 18.58 0.68
CA ARG A 248 9.53 17.43 0.36
C ARG A 248 10.31 17.02 1.58
N SER A 249 10.35 15.74 1.85
CA SER A 249 11.14 15.16 2.92
C SER A 249 11.85 13.91 2.40
N THR A 250 12.98 13.56 3.01
CA THR A 250 13.57 12.24 2.87
C THR A 250 13.75 11.63 4.25
N LEU A 251 13.26 10.42 4.42
CA LEU A 251 13.57 9.60 5.59
C LEU A 251 14.79 8.74 5.26
N TYR A 252 15.65 8.47 6.24
CA TYR A 252 16.81 7.61 6.06
C TYR A 252 17.28 7.02 7.40
N ILE A 253 18.10 6.01 7.32
CA ILE A 253 18.85 5.53 8.49
C ILE A 253 20.33 5.82 8.33
N LYS A 254 21.05 5.95 9.46
CA LYS A 254 22.51 6.02 9.43
C LYS A 254 23.12 4.69 9.86
N ARG A 255 24.06 4.19 9.05
CA ARG A 255 24.93 3.06 9.39
C ARG A 255 26.39 3.46 9.26
N ASN A 256 27.19 3.17 10.25
CA ASN A 256 28.62 3.54 10.25
C ASN A 256 28.83 5.04 9.91
N GLY A 257 27.97 5.90 10.46
CA GLY A 257 27.99 7.33 10.25
C GLY A 257 27.49 7.85 8.90
N LYS A 258 27.13 6.95 7.94
CA LYS A 258 26.64 7.32 6.60
C LYS A 258 25.15 7.13 6.48
N PRO A 259 24.40 8.10 5.91
CA PRO A 259 23.00 7.91 5.56
C PRO A 259 22.85 6.88 4.44
N VAL A 260 21.86 5.99 4.60
CA VAL A 260 21.52 4.92 3.65
C VAL A 260 20.01 4.68 3.66
N GLU A 261 19.49 3.95 2.67
CA GLU A 261 18.08 3.57 2.59
C GLU A 261 17.14 4.78 2.64
N TYR A 262 17.31 5.69 1.69
CA TYR A 262 16.47 6.89 1.58
C TYR A 262 15.06 6.55 1.10
N ILE A 263 14.06 7.11 1.77
CA ILE A 263 12.64 7.05 1.41
C ILE A 263 12.16 8.47 1.12
N PRO A 264 11.78 8.81 -0.11
CA PRO A 264 11.26 10.14 -0.44
C PRO A 264 9.81 10.28 0.00
N LEU A 265 9.46 11.44 0.54
CA LEU A 265 8.10 11.83 0.88
C LEU A 265 7.73 13.16 0.23
N TYR A 266 6.47 13.25 -0.22
CA TYR A 266 5.83 14.48 -0.68
C TYR A 266 4.57 14.69 0.14
N ILE A 267 4.54 15.72 0.98
CA ILE A 267 3.50 15.89 1.99
C ILE A 267 2.73 17.19 1.71
N GLY A 268 1.45 17.08 1.44
CA GLY A 268 0.56 18.23 1.31
C GLY A 268 0.07 18.71 2.68
N ALA A 269 0.39 19.94 3.04
CA ALA A 269 0.00 20.51 4.31
C ALA A 269 -1.52 20.68 4.45
N GLY A 270 -2.03 20.51 5.67
CA GLY A 270 -3.43 20.59 6.03
C GLY A 270 -4.12 19.24 6.15
N LYS A 271 -5.37 19.25 6.56
CA LYS A 271 -6.16 18.04 6.79
C LYS A 271 -7.48 18.03 6.03
N THR A 272 -7.93 16.84 5.72
CA THR A 272 -9.30 16.56 5.28
C THR A 272 -10.13 16.20 6.52
N THR A 273 -11.34 16.76 6.63
CA THR A 273 -12.30 16.42 7.70
C THR A 273 -13.66 16.16 7.12
N PHE A 274 -14.48 15.43 7.85
CA PHE A 274 -15.86 15.12 7.48
C PHE A 274 -16.80 15.56 8.60
N ALA A 275 -17.79 16.35 8.25
CA ALA A 275 -18.85 16.79 9.15
C ALA A 275 -20.12 17.12 8.34
N ASP A 276 -21.28 16.89 8.92
CA ASP A 276 -22.60 17.23 8.35
C ASP A 276 -22.78 16.77 6.90
N GLY A 277 -22.33 15.56 6.58
CA GLY A 277 -22.42 14.97 5.24
C GLY A 277 -21.52 15.63 4.19
N LYS A 278 -20.57 16.46 4.61
CA LYS A 278 -19.64 17.17 3.70
C LYS A 278 -18.18 16.90 4.05
N ILE A 279 -17.36 16.86 3.02
CA ILE A 279 -15.91 16.81 3.15
C ILE A 279 -15.35 18.23 3.12
N TYR A 280 -14.47 18.51 4.04
CA TYR A 280 -13.76 19.79 4.13
C TYR A 280 -12.27 19.56 3.90
N ARG A 281 -11.64 20.43 3.15
CA ARG A 281 -10.18 20.52 3.06
C ARG A 281 -9.74 21.85 3.65
N ASN A 282 -8.92 21.81 4.71
CA ASN A 282 -8.46 23.01 5.43
C ASN A 282 -9.63 23.93 5.86
N GLY A 283 -10.73 23.36 6.37
CA GLY A 283 -11.91 24.08 6.80
C GLY A 283 -12.84 24.57 5.67
N THR A 284 -12.46 24.37 4.40
CA THR A 284 -13.30 24.74 3.23
C THR A 284 -14.01 23.51 2.68
N ALA A 285 -15.32 23.58 2.52
CA ALA A 285 -16.10 22.47 1.95
C ALA A 285 -15.69 22.20 0.49
N ILE A 286 -15.48 20.94 0.17
CA ILE A 286 -15.16 20.51 -1.20
C ILE A 286 -16.46 20.28 -1.97
N THR A 287 -16.60 20.92 -3.13
CA THR A 287 -17.61 20.53 -4.12
C THR A 287 -17.01 19.43 -5.00
N ILE A 288 -17.47 18.20 -4.79
CA ILE A 288 -16.96 17.03 -5.51
C ILE A 288 -17.52 17.02 -6.94
N LYS A 289 -16.62 17.00 -7.92
CA LYS A 289 -16.91 16.74 -9.34
C LYS A 289 -16.10 15.53 -9.75
N SER A 290 -16.70 14.36 -9.62
CA SER A 290 -15.98 13.08 -9.75
C SER A 290 -16.09 12.46 -11.13
N ALA A 291 -15.09 11.66 -11.48
CA ALA A 291 -15.12 10.73 -12.59
C ALA A 291 -14.65 9.34 -12.12
N PRO A 292 -15.21 8.26 -12.69
CA PRO A 292 -14.64 6.92 -12.50
C PRO A 292 -13.24 6.90 -13.11
N TYR A 293 -12.37 6.08 -12.55
CA TYR A 293 -11.01 5.89 -13.04
C TYR A 293 -10.69 4.39 -13.06
N ASN A 294 -10.22 3.92 -14.21
CA ASN A 294 -9.82 2.52 -14.35
C ASN A 294 -8.35 2.33 -13.94
N ALA A 295 -7.63 1.41 -14.56
CA ALA A 295 -6.23 1.16 -14.24
C ALA A 295 -5.30 2.23 -14.82
N ALA A 296 -4.40 2.75 -14.00
CA ALA A 296 -3.28 3.57 -14.44
C ALA A 296 -2.30 2.71 -15.26
N LYS A 297 -1.92 3.19 -16.45
CA LYS A 297 -1.07 2.46 -17.40
C LYS A 297 0.41 2.73 -17.13
N ASP A 298 0.81 3.99 -17.31
CA ASP A 298 2.14 4.50 -17.01
C ASP A 298 2.04 5.95 -16.55
N ARG A 299 3.12 6.48 -16.00
CA ARG A 299 3.14 7.85 -15.44
C ARG A 299 2.85 8.94 -16.47
N ILE A 300 3.26 8.77 -17.74
CA ILE A 300 3.13 9.78 -18.78
C ILE A 300 1.70 9.88 -19.26
N ASP A 301 1.11 8.76 -19.63
CA ASP A 301 -0.25 8.73 -20.17
C ASP A 301 -1.28 9.00 -19.09
N THR A 302 -1.08 8.48 -17.88
CA THR A 302 -1.91 8.81 -16.72
C THR A 302 -1.89 10.30 -16.40
N ARG A 303 -0.72 10.95 -16.48
CA ARG A 303 -0.63 12.41 -16.30
C ARG A 303 -1.43 13.18 -17.33
N LYS A 304 -1.37 12.81 -18.61
CA LYS A 304 -2.14 13.43 -19.69
C LYS A 304 -3.64 13.27 -19.45
N GLU A 305 -4.07 12.07 -19.08
CA GLU A 305 -5.47 11.74 -18.80
C GLU A 305 -6.01 12.56 -17.63
N ILE A 306 -5.30 12.60 -16.50
CA ILE A 306 -5.69 13.40 -15.33
C ILE A 306 -5.82 14.89 -15.70
N LEU A 307 -4.86 15.44 -16.44
CA LEU A 307 -4.91 16.84 -16.89
C LEU A 307 -6.11 17.10 -17.81
N ALA A 308 -6.43 16.16 -18.70
CA ALA A 308 -7.62 16.26 -19.57
C ALA A 308 -8.92 16.20 -18.78
N LEU A 309 -9.01 15.40 -17.72
CA LEU A 309 -10.15 15.37 -16.82
C LEU A 309 -10.27 16.69 -16.02
N LYS A 310 -9.17 17.21 -15.51
CA LYS A 310 -9.14 18.52 -14.82
C LYS A 310 -9.62 19.66 -15.73
N SER A 311 -9.23 19.69 -17.00
CA SER A 311 -9.67 20.71 -17.94
C SER A 311 -11.18 20.70 -18.19
N LYS A 312 -11.85 19.55 -17.94
CA LYS A 312 -13.31 19.39 -17.97
C LYS A 312 -13.97 19.73 -16.62
N GLY A 313 -13.20 20.22 -15.65
CA GLY A 313 -13.68 20.60 -14.33
C GLY A 313 -13.80 19.44 -13.33
N ILE A 314 -13.32 18.23 -13.66
CA ILE A 314 -13.25 17.11 -12.73
C ILE A 314 -12.13 17.39 -11.72
N ASN A 315 -12.42 17.25 -10.43
CA ASN A 315 -11.46 17.45 -9.35
C ASN A 315 -11.25 16.20 -8.49
N THR A 316 -12.02 15.13 -8.73
CA THR A 316 -12.00 13.91 -7.91
C THR A 316 -12.04 12.68 -8.81
N LEU A 317 -11.14 11.73 -8.56
CA LEU A 317 -11.13 10.43 -9.22
C LEU A 317 -11.65 9.36 -8.28
N LYS A 318 -12.40 8.40 -8.83
CA LYS A 318 -12.90 7.22 -8.11
C LYS A 318 -12.34 5.97 -8.78
N PRO A 319 -11.15 5.49 -8.37
CA PRO A 319 -10.60 4.24 -8.88
C PRO A 319 -11.55 3.07 -8.62
N ASP A 320 -11.62 2.15 -9.57
CA ASP A 320 -12.39 0.91 -9.44
C ASP A 320 -11.64 -0.17 -8.62
N SER A 321 -10.33 0.01 -8.45
CA SER A 321 -9.43 -0.85 -7.68
C SER A 321 -8.22 -0.06 -7.18
N PRO A 322 -7.47 -0.58 -6.19
CA PRO A 322 -6.21 0.00 -5.75
C PRO A 322 -5.25 0.22 -6.93
N GLN A 323 -4.65 1.40 -6.98
CA GLN A 323 -3.74 1.82 -8.06
C GLN A 323 -2.27 1.65 -7.63
N PRO A 324 -1.30 1.65 -8.57
CA PRO A 324 0.12 1.74 -8.25
C PRO A 324 0.42 2.97 -7.40
N ILE A 325 1.38 2.88 -6.47
CA ILE A 325 1.64 3.96 -5.51
C ILE A 325 1.96 5.30 -6.18
N TRP A 326 2.65 5.27 -7.32
CA TRP A 326 2.99 6.47 -8.09
C TRP A 326 1.76 7.23 -8.65
N PHE A 327 0.59 6.57 -8.73
CA PHE A 327 -0.66 7.23 -9.13
C PHE A 327 -1.10 8.26 -8.09
N TYR A 328 -1.04 7.90 -6.80
CA TYR A 328 -1.40 8.82 -5.70
C TYR A 328 -0.40 9.97 -5.58
N GLU A 329 0.90 9.69 -5.76
CA GLU A 329 1.92 10.75 -5.87
C GLU A 329 1.59 11.74 -6.99
N LEU A 330 1.14 11.23 -8.13
CA LEU A 330 0.78 12.05 -9.28
C LEU A 330 -0.48 12.87 -9.00
N CYS A 331 -1.49 12.29 -8.34
CA CYS A 331 -2.68 12.99 -7.89
C CYS A 331 -2.35 14.12 -6.90
N ASP A 332 -1.45 13.86 -5.95
CA ASP A 332 -0.95 14.89 -5.03
C ASP A 332 -0.27 16.04 -5.77
N LYS A 333 0.63 15.73 -6.72
CA LYS A 333 1.38 16.70 -7.52
C LYS A 333 0.50 17.51 -8.47
N LEU A 334 -0.54 16.89 -9.02
CA LEU A 334 -1.45 17.54 -9.96
C LEU A 334 -2.65 18.22 -9.28
N GLY A 335 -2.87 17.98 -7.99
CA GLY A 335 -4.02 18.50 -7.26
C GLY A 335 -5.33 17.89 -7.74
N VAL A 336 -5.49 16.59 -7.56
CA VAL A 336 -6.72 15.85 -7.82
C VAL A 336 -7.04 15.01 -6.60
N TYR A 337 -8.26 15.10 -6.12
CA TYR A 337 -8.73 14.28 -5.02
C TYR A 337 -8.98 12.84 -5.48
N VAL A 338 -8.86 11.92 -4.54
CA VAL A 338 -9.14 10.50 -4.76
C VAL A 338 -10.07 9.99 -3.67
N VAL A 339 -11.11 9.29 -4.09
CA VAL A 339 -11.93 8.44 -3.23
C VAL A 339 -11.44 7.03 -3.42
N GLU A 340 -10.69 6.53 -2.46
CA GLU A 340 -10.01 5.24 -2.56
C GLU A 340 -10.98 4.09 -2.29
N ARG A 341 -10.74 2.95 -2.94
CA ARG A 341 -11.59 1.77 -2.84
C ARG A 341 -10.81 0.52 -2.48
N ALA A 342 -11.33 -0.24 -1.49
CA ALA A 342 -10.83 -1.58 -1.22
C ALA A 342 -11.12 -2.54 -2.40
N ALA A 343 -10.24 -3.51 -2.61
CA ALA A 343 -10.34 -4.52 -3.67
C ALA A 343 -11.50 -5.52 -3.43
N ILE A 344 -12.71 -5.01 -3.28
CA ILE A 344 -13.94 -5.78 -3.08
C ILE A 344 -14.94 -5.34 -4.16
N ASN A 345 -14.93 -6.08 -5.28
CA ASN A 345 -15.71 -5.75 -6.47
C ASN A 345 -16.20 -7.04 -7.18
N PRO A 346 -17.15 -7.77 -6.60
CA PRO A 346 -17.69 -8.98 -7.23
C PRO A 346 -18.45 -8.66 -8.52
N THR A 347 -18.57 -9.63 -9.42
CA THR A 347 -19.32 -9.47 -10.67
C THR A 347 -20.83 -9.44 -10.46
N GLN A 348 -21.30 -10.13 -9.42
CA GLN A 348 -22.72 -10.27 -9.14
C GLN A 348 -23.06 -9.57 -7.83
N HIS A 349 -24.16 -8.83 -7.86
CA HIS A 349 -24.77 -8.29 -6.65
C HIS A 349 -25.56 -9.40 -5.96
N SER A 350 -25.52 -9.45 -4.63
CA SER A 350 -26.29 -10.39 -3.84
C SER A 350 -26.90 -9.71 -2.63
N ASP A 351 -28.22 -9.83 -2.48
CA ASP A 351 -29.02 -9.23 -1.40
C ASP A 351 -29.42 -10.25 -0.33
N ASN A 352 -28.94 -11.48 -0.43
CA ASN A 352 -29.29 -12.51 0.55
C ASN A 352 -28.63 -12.23 1.89
N ARG A 353 -29.39 -11.71 2.86
CA ARG A 353 -28.92 -11.30 4.19
C ARG A 353 -28.84 -12.46 5.19
N ALA A 354 -29.20 -13.69 4.81
CA ALA A 354 -28.99 -14.87 5.66
C ALA A 354 -27.48 -15.09 5.90
N VAL A 355 -27.11 -15.63 7.04
CA VAL A 355 -25.72 -15.99 7.36
C VAL A 355 -25.18 -16.94 6.28
N GLY A 356 -24.08 -16.55 5.62
CA GLY A 356 -23.52 -17.30 4.49
C GLY A 356 -24.28 -17.14 3.16
N GLY A 357 -25.36 -16.36 3.13
CA GLY A 357 -26.15 -16.12 1.91
C GLY A 357 -25.48 -15.23 0.90
N THR A 358 -24.62 -14.32 1.36
CA THR A 358 -23.73 -13.52 0.52
C THR A 358 -22.30 -13.58 1.08
N PRO A 359 -21.25 -13.34 0.28
CA PRO A 359 -19.89 -13.25 0.78
C PRO A 359 -19.76 -12.22 1.92
N SER A 360 -20.39 -11.04 1.79
CA SER A 360 -20.36 -9.98 2.80
C SER A 360 -21.02 -10.37 4.14
N ASN A 361 -21.90 -11.37 4.14
CA ASN A 361 -22.57 -11.88 5.34
C ASN A 361 -22.10 -13.29 5.74
N ASN A 362 -20.93 -13.72 5.25
CA ASN A 362 -20.29 -14.95 5.68
C ASN A 362 -19.19 -14.68 6.69
N PRO A 363 -19.37 -15.01 8.01
CA PRO A 363 -18.36 -14.74 9.03
C PRO A 363 -16.99 -15.35 8.77
N GLN A 364 -16.89 -16.42 7.99
CA GLN A 364 -15.64 -17.08 7.63
C GLN A 364 -14.76 -16.21 6.71
N LEU A 365 -15.37 -15.25 6.00
CA LEU A 365 -14.67 -14.33 5.09
C LEU A 365 -14.23 -13.00 5.71
N VAL A 366 -14.44 -12.80 7.01
CA VAL A 366 -14.04 -11.53 7.69
C VAL A 366 -12.58 -11.22 7.48
N GLY A 367 -11.69 -12.23 7.55
CA GLY A 367 -10.26 -12.07 7.31
C GLY A 367 -9.97 -11.47 5.92
N GLU A 368 -10.62 -12.00 4.89
CA GLU A 368 -10.47 -11.57 3.50
C GLU A 368 -10.90 -10.11 3.27
N TYR A 369 -12.02 -9.71 3.88
CA TYR A 369 -12.51 -8.33 3.81
C TYR A 369 -11.57 -7.37 4.55
N LEU A 370 -11.16 -7.74 5.77
CA LEU A 370 -10.25 -6.92 6.58
C LEU A 370 -8.87 -6.78 5.92
N ASP A 371 -8.34 -7.83 5.30
CA ASP A 371 -7.03 -7.78 4.65
C ASP A 371 -7.01 -6.79 3.48
N ARG A 372 -8.06 -6.78 2.64
CA ARG A 372 -8.24 -5.82 1.54
C ARG A 372 -8.38 -4.38 2.04
N VAL A 373 -9.20 -4.16 3.08
CA VAL A 373 -9.42 -2.83 3.64
C VAL A 373 -8.17 -2.31 4.35
N LYS A 374 -7.44 -3.16 5.07
CA LYS A 374 -6.16 -2.82 5.71
C LYS A 374 -5.09 -2.50 4.67
N GLY A 375 -4.98 -3.35 3.64
CA GLY A 375 -4.04 -3.11 2.53
C GLY A 375 -4.29 -1.78 1.84
N MET A 376 -5.53 -1.45 1.53
CA MET A 376 -5.92 -0.13 1.01
C MET A 376 -5.48 1.00 1.93
N TYR A 377 -5.86 0.95 3.21
CA TYR A 377 -5.62 2.04 4.17
C TYR A 377 -4.13 2.28 4.41
N TYR A 378 -3.37 1.25 4.77
CA TYR A 378 -1.96 1.42 5.10
C TYR A 378 -1.14 1.95 3.92
N ARG A 379 -1.44 1.53 2.69
CA ARG A 379 -0.76 2.00 1.49
C ARG A 379 -1.03 3.47 1.18
N THR A 380 -2.24 3.99 1.50
CA THR A 380 -2.70 5.28 0.97
C THR A 380 -2.91 6.35 2.03
N ARG A 381 -2.82 6.04 3.32
CA ARG A 381 -3.14 6.97 4.42
C ARG A 381 -2.30 8.25 4.42
N ASN A 382 -1.06 8.20 3.94
CA ASN A 382 -0.13 9.33 3.91
C ASN A 382 -0.35 10.30 2.72
N TYR A 383 -1.21 9.95 1.75
CA TYR A 383 -1.44 10.79 0.57
C TYR A 383 -2.50 11.86 0.84
N SER A 384 -2.17 13.10 0.50
CA SER A 384 -3.03 14.26 0.72
C SER A 384 -4.25 14.29 -0.20
N CYS A 385 -4.15 13.66 -1.37
CA CYS A 385 -5.25 13.53 -2.33
C CYS A 385 -6.38 12.63 -1.84
N ILE A 386 -6.13 11.70 -0.92
CA ILE A 386 -7.16 10.81 -0.41
C ILE A 386 -8.11 11.60 0.48
N ILE A 387 -9.37 11.71 0.06
CA ILE A 387 -10.41 12.46 0.79
C ILE A 387 -11.50 11.59 1.39
N ALA A 388 -11.61 10.34 0.96
CA ALA A 388 -12.57 9.36 1.47
C ALA A 388 -12.11 7.93 1.16
N TYR A 389 -12.63 6.97 1.89
CA TYR A 389 -12.45 5.54 1.65
C TYR A 389 -13.78 4.85 1.38
N THR A 390 -13.82 3.96 0.39
CA THR A 390 -14.95 3.06 0.14
C THR A 390 -14.56 1.61 0.44
N LEU A 391 -15.43 0.90 1.16
CA LEU A 391 -15.20 -0.48 1.58
C LEU A 391 -15.35 -1.51 0.46
N GLY A 392 -15.73 -1.06 -0.75
CA GLY A 392 -15.91 -1.90 -1.92
C GLY A 392 -16.82 -1.23 -2.95
N SER A 393 -17.18 -1.96 -4.01
CA SER A 393 -18.14 -1.50 -5.03
C SER A 393 -19.58 -1.55 -4.53
N GLU A 394 -20.51 -1.01 -5.31
CA GLU A 394 -21.96 -1.11 -5.06
C GLU A 394 -22.44 -2.58 -5.04
N LYS A 395 -21.73 -3.48 -5.74
CA LYS A 395 -22.04 -4.91 -5.79
C LYS A 395 -21.47 -5.72 -4.61
N ALA A 396 -20.66 -5.10 -3.78
CA ALA A 396 -19.97 -5.78 -2.68
C ALA A 396 -20.94 -6.38 -1.64
N GLY A 397 -22.18 -5.94 -1.63
CA GLY A 397 -23.19 -6.34 -0.65
C GLY A 397 -22.91 -5.71 0.71
N ASN A 398 -23.86 -5.86 1.64
CA ASN A 398 -23.69 -5.44 3.02
C ASN A 398 -23.96 -6.60 3.98
N GLY A 399 -23.27 -6.62 5.12
CA GLY A 399 -23.40 -7.66 6.13
C GLY A 399 -22.24 -7.70 7.11
N TYR A 400 -22.10 -8.81 7.78
CA TYR A 400 -21.17 -8.95 8.91
C TYR A 400 -19.73 -8.56 8.59
N CYS A 401 -19.20 -8.94 7.41
CA CYS A 401 -17.84 -8.59 7.00
C CYS A 401 -17.67 -7.09 6.79
N MET A 402 -18.66 -6.44 6.15
CA MET A 402 -18.65 -4.99 5.96
C MET A 402 -18.77 -4.22 7.28
N TYR A 403 -19.57 -4.71 8.23
CA TYR A 403 -19.65 -4.15 9.58
C TYR A 403 -18.28 -4.17 10.28
N LYS A 404 -17.57 -5.31 10.21
CA LYS A 404 -16.22 -5.44 10.78
C LYS A 404 -15.20 -4.56 10.07
N ALA A 405 -15.27 -4.47 8.75
CA ALA A 405 -14.41 -3.61 7.94
C ALA A 405 -14.61 -2.11 8.29
N TYR A 406 -15.88 -1.66 8.37
CA TYR A 406 -16.21 -0.30 8.79
C TYR A 406 -15.71 0.00 10.21
N GLN A 407 -16.02 -0.86 11.19
CA GLN A 407 -15.58 -0.70 12.56
C GLN A 407 -14.06 -0.58 12.68
N TRP A 408 -13.34 -1.46 11.97
CA TRP A 408 -11.88 -1.42 11.98
C TRP A 408 -11.35 -0.11 11.37
N LEU A 409 -11.83 0.26 10.18
CA LEU A 409 -11.33 1.46 9.50
C LEU A 409 -11.66 2.74 10.30
N LYS A 410 -12.85 2.85 10.87
CA LYS A 410 -13.22 3.96 11.79
C LYS A 410 -12.42 3.95 13.10
N SER A 411 -11.83 2.82 13.50
CA SER A 411 -10.97 2.79 14.67
C SER A 411 -9.62 3.47 14.44
N VAL A 412 -9.11 3.48 13.20
CA VAL A 412 -7.81 4.04 12.81
C VAL A 412 -7.92 5.35 12.00
N GLU A 413 -8.99 5.52 11.21
CA GLU A 413 -9.26 6.73 10.43
C GLU A 413 -10.32 7.60 11.12
N LYS A 414 -9.93 8.80 11.59
CA LYS A 414 -10.79 9.69 12.37
C LYS A 414 -11.28 10.92 11.61
N ASN A 415 -10.67 11.23 10.48
CA ASN A 415 -10.87 12.50 9.79
C ASN A 415 -11.65 12.36 8.47
N ARG A 416 -11.33 11.33 7.69
CA ARG A 416 -11.94 11.10 6.38
C ARG A 416 -13.16 10.19 6.49
N PRO A 417 -14.20 10.38 5.69
CA PRO A 417 -15.37 9.51 5.70
C PRO A 417 -15.02 8.10 5.19
N VAL A 418 -15.70 7.12 5.79
CA VAL A 418 -15.67 5.71 5.39
C VAL A 418 -17.06 5.34 4.86
N ILE A 419 -17.11 4.89 3.62
CA ILE A 419 -18.35 4.71 2.87
C ILE A 419 -18.51 3.24 2.49
N CYS A 420 -19.63 2.66 2.85
CA CYS A 420 -20.10 1.40 2.31
C CYS A 420 -21.21 1.69 1.30
N LEU A 421 -20.92 1.56 0.01
CA LEU A 421 -21.86 1.92 -1.08
C LEU A 421 -23.10 1.03 -1.08
N SER A 422 -23.01 -0.18 -0.55
CA SER A 422 -24.10 -1.13 -0.43
C SER A 422 -24.79 -1.12 0.94
N ALA A 423 -24.52 -0.13 1.80
CA ALA A 423 -25.10 -0.07 3.16
C ALA A 423 -26.57 0.32 3.18
N ASP A 424 -27.05 0.97 2.13
CA ASP A 424 -28.46 1.31 1.94
C ASP A 424 -29.09 2.03 3.14
N GLY A 425 -28.35 3.00 3.70
CA GLY A 425 -28.74 3.78 4.87
C GLY A 425 -28.46 3.13 6.22
N GLU A 426 -27.85 1.96 6.27
CA GLU A 426 -27.43 1.34 7.52
C GLU A 426 -26.28 2.11 8.21
N TRP A 427 -26.04 1.81 9.48
CA TRP A 427 -25.11 2.55 10.35
C TRP A 427 -23.62 2.47 9.92
N ASN A 428 -23.24 1.48 9.12
CA ASN A 428 -21.86 1.20 8.73
C ASN A 428 -21.41 1.96 7.48
N THR A 429 -21.88 3.18 7.33
CA THR A 429 -21.47 4.11 6.29
C THR A 429 -21.58 5.55 6.78
N ASP A 430 -20.58 6.38 6.48
CA ASP A 430 -20.70 7.82 6.64
C ASP A 430 -21.58 8.36 5.50
N GLN A 431 -22.59 9.14 5.84
CA GLN A 431 -23.62 9.62 4.90
C GLN A 431 -23.05 10.70 3.97
N LEU A 432 -22.42 10.29 2.88
CA LEU A 432 -21.88 11.17 1.84
C LEU A 432 -22.43 10.76 0.48
N SER A 433 -22.98 11.72 -0.26
CA SER A 433 -23.34 11.54 -1.67
C SER A 433 -22.11 11.77 -2.55
N LEU A 434 -21.62 10.72 -3.19
CA LEU A 434 -20.44 10.73 -4.06
C LEU A 434 -20.76 10.91 -5.54
#